data_8b49a50d78f489b09f78250ed61d2992
#
_entry.id   8b49a50d78f489b09f78250ed61d2992
#
_cell.length_a   1.000
_cell.length_b   1.000
_cell.length_c   1.000
_cell.angle_alpha   90.00
_cell.angle_beta   90.00
_cell.angle_gamma   90.00
#
_symmetry.space_group_name_H-M   'P 1'
#
loop_
_entity.id
_entity.type
_entity.pdbx_description
1 polymer ?
#
loop_
_entity_poly.entity_id
_entity_poly.type
_entity_poly.pdbx_seq_one_letter_code
_entity_poly.pdbx_strand_id
1 'polypeptide(L)'
;ALNEWMLEHWTLNYENAVYPTPMISLQDLGRACEELEWVAARGARVVYLSSAPASGFGGRRSIATREFDPFWTLMEDTGIVAGFHQVVNRRYPVDVAELDGSGETGGCFVPPGFGLAFHQDLSFRALCTPRWQVADFIASLIGHGCLARHPRLKVAIVEFGTDYVRPMVHQFQAAYEKSPVLFDEDPMVALRRNVFIHAFSEPDPIGLIEVLGVDNTMWGSDFPHPEGMRDPLAFSEQIESLSLDTRKAVMGGNLEKLLADL
;
A
#
# COMPACT_ATOMS: atom_id res chain seq x y z
N ALA A 1 -4.20 3.80 -22.20
CA ALA A 1 -4.02 2.46 -22.78
C ALA A 1 -4.47 1.34 -21.84
N LEU A 2 -3.77 1.07 -20.68
CA LEU A 2 -4.16 -0.05 -19.80
C LEU A 2 -5.56 0.12 -19.21
N ASN A 3 -5.84 1.29 -18.63
CA ASN A 3 -7.14 1.55 -17.99
C ASN A 3 -8.28 1.62 -19.03
N GLU A 4 -8.03 2.10 -20.24
CA GLU A 4 -8.98 2.06 -21.36
C GLU A 4 -9.29 0.62 -21.75
N TRP A 5 -8.25 -0.21 -21.96
CA TRP A 5 -8.41 -1.64 -22.25
C TRP A 5 -9.18 -2.36 -21.13
N MET A 6 -8.89 -2.05 -19.88
CA MET A 6 -9.63 -2.61 -18.74
C MET A 6 -11.12 -2.28 -18.83
N LEU A 7 -11.47 -1.04 -19.20
CA LEU A 7 -12.86 -0.60 -19.34
C LEU A 7 -13.59 -1.13 -20.59
N GLU A 8 -12.87 -1.60 -21.60
CA GLU A 8 -13.47 -2.30 -22.74
C GLU A 8 -14.04 -3.67 -22.34
N HIS A 9 -13.54 -4.26 -21.23
CA HIS A 9 -13.87 -5.62 -20.81
C HIS A 9 -14.52 -5.69 -19.42
N TRP A 10 -14.28 -4.68 -18.59
CA TRP A 10 -14.68 -4.61 -17.18
C TRP A 10 -15.31 -3.24 -16.88
N THR A 11 -15.96 -3.15 -15.73
CA THR A 11 -16.38 -1.86 -15.13
C THR A 11 -15.50 -1.56 -13.91
N LEU A 12 -15.34 -0.27 -13.52
CA LEU A 12 -14.60 0.09 -12.30
C LEU A 12 -15.41 -0.09 -11.01
N ASN A 13 -16.69 -0.38 -11.18
CA ASN A 13 -17.58 -0.73 -10.06
C ASN A 13 -18.60 -1.73 -10.58
N TYR A 14 -18.50 -2.98 -10.14
CA TYR A 14 -19.47 -4.02 -10.46
C TYR A 14 -20.36 -4.28 -9.24
N GLU A 15 -21.61 -3.82 -9.32
CA GLU A 15 -22.65 -4.02 -8.31
C GLU A 15 -22.29 -3.56 -6.88
N ASN A 16 -21.38 -2.59 -6.74
CA ASN A 16 -20.79 -2.17 -5.47
C ASN A 16 -20.15 -3.30 -4.64
N ALA A 17 -19.68 -4.34 -5.31
CA ALA A 17 -19.08 -5.52 -4.70
C ALA A 17 -17.66 -5.79 -5.20
N VAL A 18 -17.37 -5.49 -6.48
CA VAL A 18 -16.04 -5.68 -7.08
C VAL A 18 -15.58 -4.36 -7.69
N TYR A 19 -14.40 -3.94 -7.31
CA TYR A 19 -13.80 -2.67 -7.74
C TYR A 19 -12.46 -2.93 -8.44
N PRO A 20 -12.44 -3.18 -9.77
CA PRO A 20 -11.22 -3.23 -10.53
C PRO A 20 -10.41 -1.93 -10.34
N THR A 21 -9.11 -2.09 -10.10
CA THR A 21 -8.25 -1.00 -9.65
C THR A 21 -7.43 -0.45 -10.81
N PRO A 22 -7.77 0.72 -11.36
CA PRO A 22 -6.98 1.35 -12.42
C PRO A 22 -5.62 1.80 -11.90
N MET A 23 -4.60 1.73 -12.77
CA MET A 23 -3.24 2.12 -12.45
C MET A 23 -2.95 3.53 -12.92
N ILE A 24 -2.38 4.37 -12.05
CA ILE A 24 -1.94 5.73 -12.38
C ILE A 24 -0.44 5.87 -12.14
N SER A 25 0.26 6.45 -13.10
CA SER A 25 1.68 6.76 -13.01
C SER A 25 1.89 8.24 -12.63
N LEU A 26 2.68 8.46 -11.56
CA LEU A 26 3.04 9.82 -11.10
C LEU A 26 4.30 10.38 -11.78
N GLN A 27 4.76 9.79 -12.88
CA GLN A 27 5.93 10.30 -13.61
C GLN A 27 5.66 11.66 -14.29
N ASP A 28 4.44 11.85 -14.76
CA ASP A 28 3.92 13.10 -15.29
C ASP A 28 2.69 13.50 -14.46
N LEU A 29 2.85 14.54 -13.66
CA LEU A 29 1.82 14.94 -12.69
C LEU A 29 0.54 15.45 -13.38
N GLY A 30 0.67 16.20 -14.49
CA GLY A 30 -0.49 16.69 -15.25
C GLY A 30 -1.33 15.53 -15.78
N ARG A 31 -0.67 14.57 -16.42
CA ARG A 31 -1.32 13.36 -16.92
C ARG A 31 -1.91 12.49 -15.81
N ALA A 32 -1.25 12.45 -14.66
CA ALA A 32 -1.76 11.71 -13.50
C ALA A 32 -3.08 12.31 -12.98
N CYS A 33 -3.18 13.64 -12.92
CA CYS A 33 -4.41 14.32 -12.53
C CYS A 33 -5.53 14.09 -13.56
N GLU A 34 -5.24 14.26 -14.86
CA GLU A 34 -6.19 13.96 -15.94
C GLU A 34 -6.71 12.51 -15.87
N GLU A 35 -5.82 11.55 -15.65
CA GLU A 35 -6.18 10.12 -15.54
C GLU A 35 -7.03 9.87 -14.28
N LEU A 36 -6.71 10.51 -13.16
CA LEU A 36 -7.49 10.38 -11.92
C LEU A 36 -8.93 10.91 -12.11
N GLU A 37 -9.08 12.10 -12.69
CA GLU A 37 -10.41 12.66 -13.03
C GLU A 37 -11.18 11.73 -13.97
N TRP A 38 -10.49 11.16 -14.95
CA TRP A 38 -11.10 10.26 -15.93
C TRP A 38 -11.61 8.96 -15.32
N VAL A 39 -10.84 8.33 -14.41
CA VAL A 39 -11.29 7.10 -13.70
C VAL A 39 -12.32 7.41 -12.63
N ALA A 40 -12.22 8.56 -11.94
CA ALA A 40 -13.21 9.01 -10.97
C ALA A 40 -14.59 9.15 -11.59
N ALA A 41 -14.67 9.82 -12.76
CA ALA A 41 -15.91 9.98 -13.51
C ALA A 41 -16.53 8.64 -13.97
N ARG A 42 -15.79 7.54 -13.87
CA ARG A 42 -16.21 6.18 -14.26
C ARG A 42 -16.44 5.25 -13.07
N GLY A 43 -16.47 5.81 -11.87
CA GLY A 43 -16.84 5.09 -10.64
C GLY A 43 -15.68 4.35 -9.97
N ALA A 44 -14.43 4.70 -10.27
CA ALA A 44 -13.29 4.17 -9.52
C ALA A 44 -13.42 4.51 -8.02
N ARG A 45 -13.16 3.54 -7.16
CA ARG A 45 -13.11 3.69 -5.69
C ARG A 45 -11.71 3.61 -5.14
N VAL A 46 -10.82 2.97 -5.86
CA VAL A 46 -9.42 2.79 -5.51
C VAL A 46 -8.60 2.91 -6.80
N VAL A 47 -7.40 3.46 -6.69
CA VAL A 47 -6.40 3.47 -7.77
C VAL A 47 -5.11 2.85 -7.28
N TYR A 48 -4.43 2.12 -8.15
CA TYR A 48 -3.11 1.59 -7.88
C TYR A 48 -2.04 2.62 -8.20
N LEU A 49 -1.17 2.86 -7.22
CA LEU A 49 0.00 3.73 -7.31
C LEU A 49 1.27 2.96 -6.93
N SER A 50 2.39 3.36 -7.50
CA SER A 50 3.69 2.81 -7.09
C SER A 50 4.18 3.48 -5.80
N SER A 51 4.61 2.70 -4.81
CA SER A 51 5.29 3.19 -3.60
C SER A 51 6.72 3.67 -3.85
N ALA A 52 7.26 3.41 -5.05
CA ALA A 52 8.58 3.88 -5.43
C ALA A 52 8.60 5.38 -5.72
N PRO A 53 9.74 6.07 -5.52
CA PRO A 53 9.90 7.44 -5.94
C PRO A 53 9.61 7.62 -7.44
N ALA A 54 8.83 8.65 -7.78
CA ALA A 54 8.51 8.96 -9.16
C ALA A 54 9.76 9.37 -9.94
N SER A 55 9.96 8.77 -11.11
CA SER A 55 11.05 9.14 -12.03
C SER A 55 10.64 10.33 -12.88
N GLY A 56 11.57 11.20 -13.24
CA GLY A 56 11.35 12.36 -14.10
C GLY A 56 12.66 13.06 -14.47
N PHE A 57 12.57 14.18 -15.19
CA PHE A 57 13.73 14.95 -15.63
C PHE A 57 14.63 15.42 -14.47
N GLY A 58 14.07 15.70 -13.30
CA GLY A 58 14.81 16.06 -12.08
C GLY A 58 15.37 14.88 -11.29
N GLY A 59 15.35 13.66 -11.84
CA GLY A 59 15.72 12.45 -11.15
C GLY A 59 14.55 11.77 -10.45
N ARG A 60 14.84 10.96 -9.43
CA ARG A 60 13.82 10.27 -8.62
C ARG A 60 13.40 11.14 -7.44
N ARG A 61 12.09 11.30 -7.23
CA ARG A 61 11.52 12.17 -6.20
C ARG A 61 10.49 11.42 -5.38
N SER A 62 10.48 11.65 -4.07
CA SER A 62 9.42 11.12 -3.23
C SER A 62 8.08 11.74 -3.64
N ILE A 63 7.07 10.91 -3.81
CA ILE A 63 5.72 11.36 -4.10
C ILE A 63 5.02 12.05 -2.91
N ALA A 64 5.68 12.07 -1.74
CA ALA A 64 5.23 12.77 -0.54
C ALA A 64 5.60 14.26 -0.53
N THR A 65 6.42 14.73 -1.47
CA THR A 65 6.84 16.14 -1.55
C THR A 65 5.72 17.03 -2.08
N ARG A 66 5.80 18.33 -1.77
CA ARG A 66 4.79 19.34 -2.15
C ARG A 66 4.54 19.44 -3.66
N GLU A 67 5.46 18.96 -4.47
CA GLU A 67 5.28 18.90 -5.93
C GLU A 67 4.05 18.09 -6.30
N PHE A 68 3.73 17.04 -5.52
CA PHE A 68 2.60 16.14 -5.78
C PHE A 68 1.30 16.56 -5.07
N ASP A 69 1.30 17.66 -4.30
CA ASP A 69 0.11 18.13 -3.61
C ASP A 69 -1.12 18.32 -4.54
N PRO A 70 -1.00 18.78 -5.81
CA PRO A 70 -2.16 18.86 -6.71
C PRO A 70 -2.86 17.51 -6.93
N PHE A 71 -2.08 16.42 -7.05
CA PHE A 71 -2.63 15.07 -7.19
C PHE A 71 -3.28 14.59 -5.88
N TRP A 72 -2.62 14.81 -4.75
CA TRP A 72 -3.16 14.41 -3.45
C TRP A 72 -4.41 15.20 -3.06
N THR A 73 -4.49 16.48 -3.40
CA THR A 73 -5.72 17.28 -3.25
C THR A 73 -6.87 16.69 -4.06
N LEU A 74 -6.62 16.32 -5.31
CA LEU A 74 -7.62 15.70 -6.15
C LEU A 74 -8.06 14.32 -5.63
N MET A 75 -7.14 13.53 -5.06
CA MET A 75 -7.46 12.27 -4.36
C MET A 75 -8.39 12.50 -3.16
N GLU A 76 -8.11 13.53 -2.35
CA GLU A 76 -9.00 13.91 -1.23
C GLU A 76 -10.38 14.36 -1.68
N ASP A 77 -10.45 15.18 -2.75
CA ASP A 77 -11.70 15.75 -3.26
C ASP A 77 -12.57 14.69 -3.93
N THR A 78 -11.96 13.69 -4.55
CA THR A 78 -12.67 12.55 -5.13
C THR A 78 -12.97 11.44 -4.11
N GLY A 79 -12.32 11.46 -2.95
CA GLY A 79 -12.43 10.40 -1.93
C GLY A 79 -11.83 9.05 -2.34
N ILE A 80 -11.22 8.94 -3.53
CA ILE A 80 -10.64 7.71 -4.06
C ILE A 80 -9.47 7.26 -3.18
N VAL A 81 -9.39 5.96 -2.88
CA VAL A 81 -8.35 5.37 -2.07
C VAL A 81 -7.06 5.22 -2.88
N ALA A 82 -5.94 5.68 -2.33
CA ALA A 82 -4.61 5.43 -2.89
C ALA A 82 -4.14 4.03 -2.47
N GLY A 83 -4.27 3.05 -3.35
CA GLY A 83 -3.84 1.67 -3.14
C GLY A 83 -2.37 1.49 -3.53
N PHE A 84 -1.57 0.93 -2.62
CA PHE A 84 -0.19 0.54 -2.84
C PHE A 84 -0.07 -0.95 -2.60
N HIS A 85 0.29 -1.66 -3.65
CA HIS A 85 0.44 -3.11 -3.64
C HIS A 85 1.90 -3.49 -3.73
N GLN A 86 2.29 -4.62 -3.15
CA GLN A 86 3.64 -5.13 -3.30
C GLN A 86 3.95 -5.31 -4.79
N VAL A 87 4.87 -4.50 -5.26
CA VAL A 87 5.49 -4.70 -6.57
C VAL A 87 6.92 -5.12 -6.31
N VAL A 88 7.38 -6.12 -7.03
CA VAL A 88 8.81 -6.42 -7.11
C VAL A 88 9.49 -5.17 -7.68
N ASN A 89 9.86 -4.27 -6.77
CA ASN A 89 10.45 -3.02 -7.13
C ASN A 89 11.83 -3.34 -7.70
N ARG A 90 12.02 -3.14 -9.00
CA ARG A 90 13.26 -3.44 -9.74
C ARG A 90 14.48 -2.67 -9.22
N ARG A 91 14.29 -1.87 -8.18
CA ARG A 91 15.36 -1.15 -7.50
C ARG A 91 15.24 -1.38 -5.99
N TYR A 92 15.47 -2.60 -5.60
CA TYR A 92 16.08 -2.86 -4.32
C TYR A 92 17.18 -1.82 -4.12
N PRO A 93 17.42 -1.27 -2.93
CA PRO A 93 18.54 -0.38 -2.72
C PRO A 93 19.76 -0.94 -3.44
N VAL A 94 20.52 -0.09 -4.13
CA VAL A 94 21.70 -0.50 -4.90
C VAL A 94 22.60 -1.43 -4.08
N ASP A 95 22.75 -1.12 -2.79
CA ASP A 95 23.52 -1.91 -1.84
C ASP A 95 23.01 -3.35 -1.67
N VAL A 96 21.70 -3.57 -1.69
CA VAL A 96 21.13 -4.91 -1.59
C VAL A 96 21.31 -5.70 -2.89
N ALA A 97 21.24 -5.02 -4.04
CA ALA A 97 21.57 -5.65 -5.32
C ALA A 97 23.05 -6.03 -5.41
N GLU A 98 23.93 -5.23 -4.81
CA GLU A 98 25.36 -5.53 -4.70
C GLU A 98 25.62 -6.70 -3.74
N LEU A 99 24.91 -6.76 -2.61
CA LEU A 99 24.96 -7.87 -1.66
C LEU A 99 24.41 -9.18 -2.23
N ASP A 100 23.44 -9.11 -3.13
CA ASP A 100 22.89 -10.27 -3.87
C ASP A 100 23.94 -10.85 -4.85
N GLY A 101 25.00 -10.10 -5.15
CA GLY A 101 26.07 -10.55 -6.03
C GLY A 101 25.67 -10.67 -7.52
N SER A 102 24.45 -10.25 -7.85
CA SER A 102 23.90 -10.38 -9.19
C SER A 102 24.31 -9.25 -10.15
N GLY A 103 25.02 -8.24 -9.64
CA GLY A 103 25.72 -7.12 -10.32
C GLY A 103 25.02 -6.41 -11.47
N GLU A 104 24.34 -7.11 -12.32
CA GLU A 104 23.62 -6.56 -13.49
C GLU A 104 22.12 -6.84 -13.48
N THR A 105 21.66 -7.76 -12.66
CA THR A 105 20.28 -8.25 -12.68
C THR A 105 19.47 -7.85 -11.44
N GLY A 106 19.70 -6.68 -10.91
CA GLY A 106 18.87 -6.09 -9.85
C GLY A 106 17.36 -5.98 -10.22
N GLY A 107 16.92 -6.81 -11.13
CA GLY A 107 15.56 -7.05 -11.51
C GLY A 107 15.31 -8.53 -11.62
N CYS A 108 14.21 -9.01 -11.08
CA CYS A 108 13.71 -10.33 -11.42
C CYS A 108 13.56 -10.40 -12.95
N PHE A 109 14.55 -10.96 -13.62
CA PHE A 109 14.35 -11.39 -15.00
C PHE A 109 13.54 -12.68 -14.91
N VAL A 110 12.24 -12.58 -15.11
CA VAL A 110 11.39 -13.74 -15.34
C VAL A 110 11.53 -14.08 -16.82
N PRO A 111 12.14 -15.21 -17.20
CA PRO A 111 12.17 -15.63 -18.58
C PRO A 111 10.76 -15.73 -19.14
N PRO A 112 10.51 -15.34 -20.40
CA PRO A 112 9.21 -15.51 -21.04
C PRO A 112 8.76 -16.97 -20.95
N GLY A 113 7.58 -17.22 -20.39
CA GLY A 113 7.01 -18.57 -20.25
C GLY A 113 7.05 -19.17 -18.82
N PHE A 114 7.64 -18.49 -17.84
CA PHE A 114 7.65 -18.94 -16.47
C PHE A 114 6.68 -18.12 -15.59
N GLY A 115 5.42 -18.55 -15.54
CA GLY A 115 4.38 -17.92 -14.75
C GLY A 115 4.54 -18.06 -13.22
N LEU A 116 5.53 -18.81 -12.73
CA LEU A 116 5.76 -19.07 -11.31
C LEU A 116 7.24 -18.93 -10.90
N ALA A 117 8.03 -18.18 -11.66
CA ALA A 117 9.45 -17.97 -11.35
C ALA A 117 9.72 -17.04 -10.15
N PHE A 118 8.68 -16.65 -9.42
CA PHE A 118 8.81 -15.92 -8.16
C PHE A 118 9.56 -16.71 -7.08
N HIS A 119 9.69 -18.03 -7.25
CA HIS A 119 10.27 -18.92 -6.24
C HIS A 119 11.64 -19.50 -6.59
N GLN A 120 12.25 -19.12 -7.71
CA GLN A 120 13.54 -19.70 -8.10
C GLN A 120 14.76 -19.06 -7.49
N ASP A 121 14.61 -18.04 -6.68
CA ASP A 121 15.77 -17.37 -6.15
C ASP A 121 15.86 -17.34 -4.67
N LEU A 122 16.79 -18.14 -4.35
CA LEU A 122 17.96 -17.76 -3.61
C LEU A 122 17.56 -17.39 -2.18
N SER A 123 18.08 -18.18 -1.28
CA SER A 123 18.02 -17.99 0.17
C SER A 123 18.21 -16.52 0.59
N PHE A 124 19.09 -15.78 -0.13
CA PHE A 124 19.30 -14.36 0.14
C PHE A 124 18.02 -13.52 -0.09
N ARG A 125 17.35 -13.66 -1.23
CA ARG A 125 16.12 -12.90 -1.53
C ARG A 125 14.96 -13.28 -0.64
N ALA A 126 14.89 -14.55 -0.25
CA ALA A 126 13.89 -15.00 0.71
C ALA A 126 14.10 -14.39 2.11
N LEU A 127 15.35 -14.11 2.46
CA LEU A 127 15.73 -13.46 3.73
C LEU A 127 15.64 -11.92 3.66
N CYS A 128 15.86 -11.35 2.49
CA CYS A 128 15.76 -9.91 2.26
C CYS A 128 14.33 -9.53 1.92
N THR A 129 13.53 -9.21 2.91
CA THR A 129 12.13 -8.87 2.68
C THR A 129 11.97 -7.47 2.10
N PRO A 130 11.19 -7.27 1.03
CA PRO A 130 10.82 -5.95 0.52
C PRO A 130 9.95 -5.13 1.49
N ARG A 131 9.62 -5.68 2.63
CA ARG A 131 8.72 -5.14 3.65
C ARG A 131 9.22 -3.84 4.28
N TRP A 132 10.54 -3.65 4.39
CA TRP A 132 11.12 -2.41 4.90
C TRP A 132 10.90 -1.21 3.98
N GLN A 133 10.78 -1.44 2.68
CA GLN A 133 10.55 -0.37 1.70
C GLN A 133 9.18 0.32 1.91
N VAL A 134 8.16 -0.44 2.32
CA VAL A 134 6.85 0.14 2.60
C VAL A 134 6.87 0.94 3.90
N ALA A 135 7.64 0.52 4.90
CA ALA A 135 7.85 1.32 6.11
C ALA A 135 8.51 2.67 5.79
N ASP A 136 9.55 2.67 4.96
CA ASP A 136 10.22 3.90 4.49
C ASP A 136 9.28 4.75 3.63
N PHE A 137 8.43 4.14 2.82
CA PHE A 137 7.41 4.84 2.05
C PHE A 137 6.38 5.53 2.96
N ILE A 138 5.83 4.83 3.95
CA ILE A 138 4.90 5.42 4.95
C ILE A 138 5.61 6.52 5.73
N ALA A 139 6.85 6.29 6.16
CA ALA A 139 7.69 7.30 6.81
C ALA A 139 7.89 8.55 5.93
N SER A 140 8.03 8.36 4.62
CA SER A 140 8.13 9.47 3.65
C SER A 140 6.84 10.28 3.58
N LEU A 141 5.66 9.64 3.53
CA LEU A 141 4.37 10.33 3.53
C LEU A 141 4.17 11.19 4.79
N ILE A 142 4.55 10.66 5.94
CA ILE A 142 4.43 11.35 7.23
C ILE A 142 5.54 12.40 7.37
N GLY A 143 6.80 12.02 7.18
CA GLY A 143 7.96 12.87 7.43
C GLY A 143 8.08 14.08 6.50
N HIS A 144 7.54 14.00 5.28
CA HIS A 144 7.41 15.17 4.39
C HIS A 144 6.10 15.96 4.63
N GLY A 145 5.31 15.61 5.65
CA GLY A 145 4.07 16.28 6.00
C GLY A 145 2.94 16.09 4.96
N CYS A 146 3.03 15.10 4.06
CA CYS A 146 2.00 14.85 3.06
C CYS A 146 0.64 14.52 3.72
N LEU A 147 0.62 13.60 4.68
CA LEU A 147 -0.61 13.24 5.38
C LEU A 147 -1.15 14.35 6.29
N ALA A 148 -0.28 15.22 6.80
CA ALA A 148 -0.72 16.39 7.56
C ALA A 148 -1.38 17.44 6.64
N ARG A 149 -0.87 17.63 5.42
CA ARG A 149 -1.47 18.53 4.42
C ARG A 149 -2.74 17.97 3.79
N HIS A 150 -2.85 16.64 3.74
CA HIS A 150 -3.98 15.91 3.14
C HIS A 150 -4.65 14.98 4.17
N PRO A 151 -5.32 15.54 5.19
CA PRO A 151 -5.85 14.74 6.31
C PRO A 151 -7.01 13.81 5.95
N ARG A 152 -7.66 14.01 4.80
CA ARG A 152 -8.72 13.12 4.31
C ARG A 152 -8.20 12.06 3.32
N LEU A 153 -6.92 12.12 2.94
CA LEU A 153 -6.31 11.14 2.03
C LEU A 153 -6.37 9.74 2.66
N LYS A 154 -6.87 8.78 1.92
CA LYS A 154 -6.97 7.38 2.30
C LYS A 154 -5.87 6.57 1.59
N VAL A 155 -5.02 5.91 2.34
CA VAL A 155 -3.87 5.13 1.86
C VAL A 155 -4.05 3.68 2.26
N ALA A 156 -4.22 2.79 1.30
CA ALA A 156 -4.31 1.35 1.51
C ALA A 156 -2.99 0.66 1.15
N ILE A 157 -2.42 -0.07 2.09
CA ILE A 157 -1.20 -0.85 1.92
C ILE A 157 -1.59 -2.33 1.77
N VAL A 158 -1.32 -2.92 0.62
CA VAL A 158 -1.84 -4.23 0.22
C VAL A 158 -0.69 -5.19 -0.09
N GLU A 159 -0.74 -6.40 0.47
CA GLU A 159 0.17 -7.52 0.21
C GLU A 159 1.65 -7.31 0.62
N PHE A 160 1.94 -6.36 1.50
CA PHE A 160 3.31 -6.21 2.01
C PHE A 160 3.62 -7.08 3.25
N GLY A 161 2.64 -7.89 3.71
CA GLY A 161 2.71 -8.50 5.04
C GLY A 161 2.67 -7.43 6.14
N THR A 162 2.91 -7.82 7.38
CA THR A 162 2.78 -6.90 8.52
C THR A 162 3.97 -6.88 9.47
N ASP A 163 5.01 -7.67 9.21
CA ASP A 163 6.20 -7.76 10.07
C ASP A 163 6.91 -6.41 10.28
N TYR A 164 6.75 -5.49 9.32
CA TYR A 164 7.32 -4.15 9.40
C TYR A 164 6.54 -3.20 10.32
N VAL A 165 5.28 -3.48 10.64
CA VAL A 165 4.38 -2.54 11.31
C VAL A 165 4.85 -2.23 12.73
N ARG A 166 5.12 -3.27 13.54
CA ARG A 166 5.53 -3.09 14.93
C ARG A 166 6.85 -2.33 15.07
N PRO A 167 7.93 -2.67 14.35
CA PRO A 167 9.16 -1.88 14.35
C PRO A 167 8.97 -0.45 13.84
N MET A 168 8.16 -0.24 12.79
CA MET A 168 7.86 1.09 12.25
C MET A 168 7.15 1.96 13.29
N VAL A 169 6.11 1.44 13.94
CA VAL A 169 5.37 2.16 14.99
C VAL A 169 6.29 2.53 16.14
N HIS A 170 7.10 1.59 16.61
CA HIS A 170 8.09 1.87 17.66
C HIS A 170 9.05 2.98 17.25
N GLN A 171 9.55 2.96 16.01
CA GLN A 171 10.44 3.98 15.48
C GLN A 171 9.76 5.35 15.40
N PHE A 172 8.50 5.41 14.97
CA PHE A 172 7.74 6.66 14.88
C PHE A 172 7.51 7.29 16.26
N GLN A 173 7.11 6.50 17.24
CA GLN A 173 6.94 6.94 18.62
C GLN A 173 8.25 7.47 19.22
N ALA A 174 9.33 6.69 19.08
CA ALA A 174 10.65 7.08 19.61
C ALA A 174 11.19 8.36 18.94
N ALA A 175 10.98 8.53 17.63
CA ALA A 175 11.41 9.74 16.92
C ALA A 175 10.61 10.98 17.36
N TYR A 176 9.30 10.83 17.53
CA TYR A 176 8.44 11.92 17.99
C TYR A 176 8.70 12.31 19.43
N GLU A 177 8.84 11.34 20.34
CA GLU A 177 9.22 11.59 21.75
C GLU A 177 10.54 12.37 21.86
N LYS A 178 11.53 12.02 21.03
CA LYS A 178 12.85 12.65 21.04
C LYS A 178 12.86 14.06 20.45
N SER A 179 12.08 14.29 19.40
CA SER A 179 12.17 15.53 18.61
C SER A 179 10.82 15.92 17.97
N PRO A 180 9.79 16.24 18.76
CA PRO A 180 8.46 16.52 18.22
C PRO A 180 8.41 17.73 17.28
N VAL A 181 9.34 18.68 17.45
CA VAL A 181 9.44 19.89 16.62
C VAL A 181 9.78 19.62 15.15
N LEU A 182 10.23 18.40 14.81
CA LEU A 182 10.54 18.01 13.43
C LEU A 182 9.30 17.58 12.62
N PHE A 183 8.16 17.45 13.26
CA PHE A 183 6.94 16.91 12.65
C PHE A 183 5.84 17.97 12.64
N ASP A 184 5.06 18.01 11.55
CA ASP A 184 3.87 18.88 11.45
C ASP A 184 2.76 18.41 12.39
N GLU A 185 2.72 17.10 12.68
CA GLU A 185 1.80 16.46 13.66
C GLU A 185 2.43 15.16 14.20
N ASP A 186 1.85 14.60 15.25
CA ASP A 186 2.24 13.28 15.75
C ASP A 186 2.13 12.22 14.66
N PRO A 187 3.22 11.51 14.29
CA PRO A 187 3.22 10.46 13.28
C PRO A 187 2.16 9.38 13.49
N MET A 188 1.80 9.07 14.75
CA MET A 188 0.78 8.09 15.07
C MET A 188 -0.64 8.59 14.77
N VAL A 189 -0.87 9.91 14.88
CA VAL A 189 -2.13 10.53 14.49
C VAL A 189 -2.31 10.41 12.98
N ALA A 190 -1.28 10.79 12.19
CA ALA A 190 -1.30 10.67 10.75
C ALA A 190 -1.47 9.21 10.29
N LEU A 191 -0.71 8.28 10.89
CA LEU A 191 -0.77 6.85 10.58
C LEU A 191 -2.20 6.32 10.76
N ARG A 192 -2.79 6.52 11.94
CA ARG A 192 -4.12 5.99 12.27
C ARG A 192 -5.26 6.68 11.53
N ARG A 193 -5.10 7.91 11.11
CA ARG A 193 -6.11 8.65 10.35
C ARG A 193 -6.12 8.24 8.88
N ASN A 194 -4.95 8.02 8.29
CA ASN A 194 -4.82 7.94 6.83
C ASN A 194 -4.46 6.56 6.30
N VAL A 195 -3.81 5.68 7.09
CA VAL A 195 -3.19 4.45 6.57
C VAL A 195 -3.96 3.21 7.02
N PHE A 196 -4.34 2.38 6.05
CA PHE A 196 -5.06 1.13 6.23
C PHE A 196 -4.18 -0.01 5.72
N ILE A 197 -3.97 -1.05 6.52
CA ILE A 197 -3.03 -2.14 6.22
C ILE A 197 -3.79 -3.45 6.04
N HIS A 198 -3.50 -4.10 4.93
CA HIS A 198 -4.04 -5.40 4.57
C HIS A 198 -3.26 -6.51 5.29
N ALA A 199 -3.98 -7.32 6.04
CA ALA A 199 -3.52 -8.57 6.64
C ALA A 199 -4.11 -9.75 5.86
N PHE A 200 -3.31 -10.76 5.52
CA PHE A 200 -3.79 -11.93 4.78
C PHE A 200 -3.26 -13.27 5.30
N SER A 201 -2.00 -13.36 5.69
CA SER A 201 -1.37 -14.57 6.24
C SER A 201 -0.38 -14.15 7.33
N GLU A 202 -0.91 -13.79 8.49
CA GLU A 202 -0.11 -13.17 9.54
C GLU A 202 0.21 -14.15 10.65
N PRO A 203 1.45 -14.16 11.18
CA PRO A 203 1.81 -15.00 12.32
C PRO A 203 1.17 -14.51 13.64
N ASP A 204 0.87 -13.20 13.75
CA ASP A 204 0.28 -12.58 14.95
C ASP A 204 -0.72 -11.49 14.56
N PRO A 205 -1.92 -11.86 14.07
CA PRO A 205 -2.92 -10.89 13.65
C PRO A 205 -3.50 -10.09 14.82
N ILE A 206 -3.57 -10.66 16.02
CA ILE A 206 -4.05 -9.95 17.21
C ILE A 206 -3.09 -8.85 17.60
N GLY A 207 -1.80 -9.16 17.68
CA GLY A 207 -0.78 -8.16 17.99
C GLY A 207 -0.64 -7.08 16.92
N LEU A 208 -0.95 -7.37 15.65
CA LEU A 208 -1.07 -6.36 14.62
C LEU A 208 -2.21 -5.38 14.93
N ILE A 209 -3.41 -5.92 15.23
CA ILE A 209 -4.60 -5.12 15.56
C ILE A 209 -4.36 -4.24 16.80
N GLU A 210 -3.68 -4.76 17.81
CA GLU A 210 -3.32 -4.00 19.02
C GLU A 210 -2.40 -2.80 18.72
N VAL A 211 -1.42 -2.98 17.83
CA VAL A 211 -0.43 -1.95 17.49
C VAL A 211 -1.00 -0.91 16.54
N LEU A 212 -1.64 -1.36 15.47
CA LEU A 212 -2.16 -0.49 14.40
C LEU A 212 -3.50 0.14 14.76
N GLY A 213 -4.38 -0.64 15.37
CA GLY A 213 -5.78 -0.32 15.63
C GLY A 213 -6.74 -1.15 14.80
N VAL A 214 -7.93 -1.38 15.36
CA VAL A 214 -8.99 -2.15 14.69
C VAL A 214 -9.38 -1.52 13.36
N ASP A 215 -9.63 -0.22 13.36
CA ASP A 215 -10.16 0.52 12.20
C ASP A 215 -9.17 0.61 11.03
N ASN A 216 -7.89 0.41 11.28
CA ASN A 216 -6.82 0.50 10.30
C ASN A 216 -6.37 -0.86 9.75
N THR A 217 -6.94 -1.96 10.28
CA THR A 217 -6.62 -3.32 9.83
C THR A 217 -7.73 -3.83 8.92
N MET A 218 -7.34 -4.29 7.73
CA MET A 218 -8.23 -4.90 6.75
C MET A 218 -7.76 -6.31 6.45
N TRP A 219 -8.68 -7.25 6.30
CA TRP A 219 -8.36 -8.57 5.82
C TRP A 219 -8.62 -8.69 4.32
N GLY A 220 -7.81 -9.50 3.63
CA GLY A 220 -8.01 -9.91 2.24
C GLY A 220 -7.36 -11.26 1.97
N SER A 221 -7.86 -11.98 0.99
CA SER A 221 -7.46 -13.37 0.73
C SER A 221 -6.17 -13.51 -0.06
N ASP A 222 -5.79 -12.50 -0.80
CA ASP A 222 -4.73 -12.55 -1.81
C ASP A 222 -4.97 -13.61 -2.90
N PHE A 223 -6.24 -13.99 -3.12
CA PHE A 223 -6.61 -14.96 -4.14
C PHE A 223 -6.36 -14.40 -5.55
N PRO A 224 -5.76 -15.16 -6.47
CA PRO A 224 -5.41 -16.59 -6.40
C PRO A 224 -3.92 -16.88 -6.12
N HIS A 225 -3.21 -16.02 -5.45
CA HIS A 225 -1.79 -16.14 -5.20
C HIS A 225 -1.47 -17.26 -4.19
N PRO A 226 -0.36 -18.00 -4.39
CA PRO A 226 -0.01 -19.15 -3.54
C PRO A 226 0.51 -18.76 -2.16
N GLU A 227 0.93 -17.51 -1.95
CA GLU A 227 1.35 -16.96 -0.66
C GLU A 227 0.20 -16.67 0.28
N GLY A 228 -1.02 -16.58 -0.23
CA GLY A 228 -2.24 -16.47 0.55
C GLY A 228 -2.55 -17.74 1.34
N MET A 229 -3.54 -17.66 2.22
CA MET A 229 -3.99 -18.82 3.00
C MET A 229 -4.72 -19.83 2.09
N ARG A 230 -4.47 -21.13 2.29
CA ARG A 230 -5.17 -22.20 1.56
C ARG A 230 -6.70 -22.14 1.77
N ASP A 231 -7.11 -21.81 3.00
CA ASP A 231 -8.49 -21.47 3.33
C ASP A 231 -8.49 -20.03 3.87
N PRO A 232 -8.82 -19.03 3.04
CA PRO A 232 -8.77 -17.64 3.46
C PRO A 232 -9.70 -17.32 4.63
N LEU A 233 -10.83 -18.03 4.76
CA LEU A 233 -11.78 -17.80 5.86
C LEU A 233 -11.23 -18.27 7.22
N ALA A 234 -10.23 -19.15 7.24
CA ALA A 234 -9.57 -19.58 8.47
C ALA A 234 -8.84 -18.43 9.20
N PHE A 235 -8.60 -17.29 8.55
CA PHE A 235 -8.12 -16.08 9.24
C PHE A 235 -9.05 -15.65 10.37
N SER A 236 -10.36 -15.85 10.20
CA SER A 236 -11.35 -15.53 11.24
C SER A 236 -11.16 -16.35 12.52
N GLU A 237 -10.61 -17.55 12.44
CA GLU A 237 -10.29 -18.41 13.58
C GLU A 237 -9.09 -17.87 14.36
N GLN A 238 -8.11 -17.26 13.67
CA GLN A 238 -6.93 -16.67 14.31
C GLN A 238 -7.26 -15.46 15.17
N ILE A 239 -8.41 -14.82 14.93
CA ILE A 239 -8.90 -13.68 15.69
C ILE A 239 -10.18 -13.99 16.50
N GLU A 240 -10.50 -15.26 16.74
CA GLU A 240 -11.72 -15.69 17.42
C GLU A 240 -11.87 -15.17 18.87
N SER A 241 -10.73 -14.89 19.54
CA SER A 241 -10.70 -14.32 20.89
C SER A 241 -11.14 -12.84 20.95
N LEU A 242 -11.17 -12.15 19.80
CA LEU A 242 -11.62 -10.76 19.72
C LEU A 242 -13.16 -10.68 19.70
N SER A 243 -13.69 -9.52 20.06
CA SER A 243 -15.12 -9.27 20.02
C SER A 243 -15.70 -9.49 18.62
N LEU A 244 -16.99 -9.87 18.54
CA LEU A 244 -17.67 -10.07 17.26
C LEU A 244 -17.61 -8.81 16.38
N ASP A 245 -17.73 -7.63 16.99
CA ASP A 245 -17.70 -6.35 16.26
C ASP A 245 -16.30 -6.07 15.69
N THR A 246 -15.25 -6.34 16.47
CA THR A 246 -13.85 -6.26 15.98
C THR A 246 -13.61 -7.20 14.80
N ARG A 247 -14.06 -8.46 14.93
CA ARG A 247 -13.91 -9.44 13.83
C ARG A 247 -14.64 -9.00 12.57
N LYS A 248 -15.88 -8.52 12.68
CA LYS A 248 -16.64 -8.01 11.53
C LYS A 248 -15.95 -6.80 10.89
N ALA A 249 -15.41 -5.88 11.70
CA ALA A 249 -14.69 -4.72 11.20
C ALA A 249 -13.48 -5.15 10.37
N VAL A 250 -12.62 -6.02 10.92
CA VAL A 250 -11.40 -6.48 10.24
C VAL A 250 -11.69 -7.32 9.00
N MET A 251 -12.66 -8.25 9.07
CA MET A 251 -12.98 -9.19 7.99
C MET A 251 -13.67 -8.57 6.77
N GLY A 252 -14.08 -7.31 6.83
CA GLY A 252 -14.69 -6.63 5.67
C GLY A 252 -15.25 -5.26 5.98
N GLY A 253 -15.77 -5.02 7.18
CA GLY A 253 -16.45 -3.77 7.51
C GLY A 253 -15.55 -2.53 7.37
N ASN A 254 -14.26 -2.64 7.65
CA ASN A 254 -13.31 -1.53 7.45
C ASN A 254 -13.09 -1.22 5.98
N LEU A 255 -12.97 -2.24 5.13
CA LEU A 255 -12.85 -2.05 3.68
C LEU A 255 -14.15 -1.46 3.11
N GLU A 256 -15.31 -1.97 3.55
CA GLU A 256 -16.62 -1.44 3.14
C GLU A 256 -16.73 0.06 3.47
N LYS A 257 -16.41 0.46 4.70
CA LYS A 257 -16.36 1.88 5.10
C LYS A 257 -15.37 2.68 4.27
N LEU A 258 -14.15 2.16 4.07
CA LEU A 258 -13.10 2.83 3.31
C LEU A 258 -13.54 3.15 1.89
N LEU A 259 -14.32 2.26 1.26
CA LEU A 259 -14.81 2.38 -0.11
C LEU A 259 -16.18 3.09 -0.22
N ALA A 260 -16.95 3.21 0.86
CA ALA A 260 -18.29 3.80 0.84
C ALA A 260 -18.28 5.32 0.92
N ASP A 261 -17.29 5.93 1.56
CA ASP A 261 -17.21 7.38 1.80
C ASP A 261 -16.80 8.16 0.54
N LEU A 262 -17.65 8.14 -0.50
CA LEU A 262 -17.51 8.94 -1.73
C LEU A 262 -18.79 9.73 -1.99
#